data_a88c08513437d6d363c2734234178b09
#
_entry.id   a88c08513437d6d363c2734234178b09
#
_cell.length_a   1.000
_cell.length_b   1.000
_cell.length_c   1.000
_cell.angle_alpha   90.00
_cell.angle_beta   90.00
_cell.angle_gamma   90.00
#
_symmetry.space_group_name_H-M   'P 1'
#
loop_
_entity.id
_entity.type
_entity.pdbx_description
1 polymer ?
#
loop_
_entity_poly.entity_id
_entity_poly.type
_entity_poly.pdbx_seq_one_letter_code
_entity_poly.pdbx_strand_id
1 'polypeptide(L)'
;MLGEITTPSGSLAIFDIGLLGILPRDALEPAIVTCPVPTDRPLTVIGRAVGKGRLADRWDHVAVVLGAGTVARSRKLGEAGVNFARLVCMDHAALDHWQHEDSLDGLADVVFSGRDEAVLARVLNAPRTAEGYGWMDLPVDDAEAKADQIARKQAENRWLITSELRPHSHHHHALVAARQSPHGAGVIEVGGTQLLLLLTTWGDGVFPIYLDVDAAERPVQIRIQLATDVVLAMAAR
;
A
#
# COMPACT_ATOMS: atom_id res chain seq x y z
N MET A 1 -11.17 10.63 7.92
CA MET A 1 -11.61 9.67 6.87
C MET A 1 -10.43 9.48 5.93
N LEU A 2 -10.11 8.23 5.57
CA LEU A 2 -9.03 7.89 4.65
C LEU A 2 -9.55 7.63 3.23
N GLY A 3 -10.76 7.11 3.10
CA GLY A 3 -11.43 6.82 1.84
C GLY A 3 -12.65 5.93 2.03
N GLU A 4 -13.16 5.47 0.91
CA GLU A 4 -14.24 4.47 0.84
C GLU A 4 -13.79 3.31 -0.04
N ILE A 5 -14.26 2.11 0.28
CA ILE A 5 -14.03 0.88 -0.48
C ILE A 5 -15.36 0.22 -0.82
N THR A 6 -15.38 -0.57 -1.88
CA THR A 6 -16.55 -1.36 -2.27
C THR A 6 -16.20 -2.85 -2.23
N THR A 7 -17.12 -3.67 -1.72
CA THR A 7 -16.91 -5.10 -1.47
C THR A 7 -18.10 -5.93 -1.97
N PRO A 8 -18.36 -5.94 -3.29
CA PRO A 8 -19.53 -6.62 -3.86
C PRO A 8 -19.50 -8.14 -3.65
N SER A 9 -18.34 -8.78 -3.46
CA SER A 9 -18.27 -10.21 -3.12
C SER A 9 -18.70 -10.52 -1.69
N GLY A 10 -18.79 -9.49 -0.81
CA GLY A 10 -19.05 -9.66 0.61
C GLY A 10 -17.86 -10.17 1.41
N SER A 11 -16.69 -10.24 0.83
CA SER A 11 -15.44 -10.67 1.47
C SER A 11 -14.38 -9.58 1.38
N LEU A 12 -14.06 -8.95 2.51
CA LEU A 12 -12.95 -8.02 2.62
C LEU A 12 -11.64 -8.77 2.83
N ALA A 13 -10.62 -8.44 2.03
CA ALA A 13 -9.24 -8.90 2.19
C ALA A 13 -8.36 -7.79 2.78
N ILE A 14 -7.52 -8.15 3.77
CA ILE A 14 -6.55 -7.26 4.42
C ILE A 14 -5.20 -7.97 4.46
N PHE A 15 -4.18 -7.38 3.84
CA PHE A 15 -2.83 -7.94 3.75
C PHE A 15 -1.81 -6.90 3.27
N ASP A 16 -0.51 -7.28 3.21
CA ASP A 16 0.52 -6.46 2.57
C ASP A 16 0.49 -6.62 1.05
N ILE A 17 0.14 -5.56 0.34
CA ILE A 17 0.01 -5.59 -1.13
C ILE A 17 1.35 -5.82 -1.85
N GLY A 18 2.47 -5.51 -1.21
CA GLY A 18 3.80 -5.79 -1.77
C GLY A 18 4.10 -7.28 -1.95
N LEU A 19 3.36 -8.15 -1.24
CA LEU A 19 3.51 -9.60 -1.41
C LEU A 19 3.02 -10.10 -2.78
N LEU A 20 2.11 -9.38 -3.45
CA LEU A 20 1.60 -9.73 -4.78
C LEU A 20 2.68 -9.73 -5.87
N GLY A 21 3.76 -8.96 -5.70
CA GLY A 21 4.90 -8.96 -6.63
C GLY A 21 5.94 -10.07 -6.36
N ILE A 22 5.79 -10.84 -5.26
CA ILE A 22 6.80 -11.78 -4.80
C ILE A 22 6.25 -13.21 -4.69
N LEU A 23 5.01 -13.35 -4.20
CA LEU A 23 4.39 -14.64 -3.93
C LEU A 23 3.39 -15.01 -5.02
N PRO A 24 3.36 -16.27 -5.47
CA PRO A 24 2.27 -16.78 -6.27
C PRO A 24 0.97 -16.79 -5.44
N ARG A 25 -0.17 -16.76 -6.10
CA ARG A 25 -1.49 -16.58 -5.48
C ARG A 25 -1.79 -17.58 -4.36
N ASP A 26 -1.50 -18.86 -4.58
CA ASP A 26 -1.70 -19.93 -3.61
C ASP A 26 -0.84 -19.80 -2.35
N ALA A 27 0.36 -19.27 -2.48
CA ALA A 27 1.24 -18.98 -1.36
C ALA A 27 0.83 -17.68 -0.61
N LEU A 28 0.10 -16.78 -1.27
CA LEU A 28 -0.39 -15.54 -0.67
C LEU A 28 -1.62 -15.76 0.22
N GLU A 29 -2.53 -16.69 -0.15
CA GLU A 29 -3.80 -16.92 0.56
C GLU A 29 -3.66 -17.03 2.10
N PRO A 30 -2.66 -17.75 2.65
CA PRO A 30 -2.48 -17.84 4.10
C PRO A 30 -2.09 -16.52 4.78
N ALA A 31 -1.56 -15.55 4.00
CA ALA A 31 -1.17 -14.22 4.51
C ALA A 31 -2.32 -13.19 4.43
N ILE A 32 -3.43 -13.54 3.78
CA ILE A 32 -4.61 -12.69 3.65
C ILE A 32 -5.56 -12.93 4.84
N VAL A 33 -5.87 -11.88 5.58
CA VAL A 33 -6.98 -11.93 6.53
C VAL A 33 -8.26 -11.56 5.82
N THR A 34 -9.18 -12.53 5.69
CA THR A 34 -10.49 -12.31 5.09
C THR A 34 -11.58 -12.20 6.14
N CYS A 35 -12.57 -11.35 5.90
CA CYS A 35 -13.73 -11.21 6.78
C CYS A 35 -15.00 -10.84 6.00
N PRO A 36 -16.17 -11.39 6.40
CA PRO A 36 -17.44 -11.05 5.77
C PRO A 36 -17.83 -9.61 6.08
N VAL A 37 -18.34 -8.90 5.07
CA VAL A 37 -18.74 -7.49 5.15
C VAL A 37 -20.02 -7.23 4.35
N PRO A 38 -20.76 -6.12 4.62
CA PRO A 38 -21.90 -5.71 3.83
C PRO A 38 -21.54 -5.46 2.35
N THR A 39 -22.46 -5.81 1.44
CA THR A 39 -22.32 -5.64 -0.01
C THR A 39 -23.19 -4.54 -0.60
N ASP A 40 -24.11 -3.99 0.20
CA ASP A 40 -25.17 -3.09 -0.23
C ASP A 40 -24.79 -1.61 -0.26
N ARG A 41 -23.56 -1.30 0.17
CA ARG A 41 -23.05 0.07 0.26
C ARG A 41 -21.51 0.12 0.27
N PRO A 42 -20.92 1.27 -0.08
CA PRO A 42 -19.51 1.54 0.19
C PRO A 42 -19.22 1.50 1.71
N LEU A 43 -18.03 1.06 2.07
CA LEU A 43 -17.54 0.99 3.44
C LEU A 43 -16.52 2.12 3.66
N THR A 44 -16.80 2.97 4.63
CA THR A 44 -15.90 4.07 5.01
C THR A 44 -14.70 3.53 5.77
N VAL A 45 -13.50 3.95 5.39
CA VAL A 45 -12.26 3.65 6.11
C VAL A 45 -11.80 4.89 6.87
N ILE A 46 -11.60 4.72 8.17
CA ILE A 46 -11.14 5.80 9.07
C ILE A 46 -9.80 5.45 9.69
N GLY A 47 -8.96 6.45 9.92
CA GLY A 47 -7.73 6.33 10.67
C GLY A 47 -7.81 7.13 11.97
N ARG A 48 -7.23 6.60 13.03
CA ARG A 48 -7.02 7.28 14.29
C ARG A 48 -5.53 7.37 14.59
N ALA A 49 -5.04 8.58 14.76
CA ALA A 49 -3.66 8.82 15.15
C ALA A 49 -3.45 8.60 16.66
N VAL A 50 -2.22 8.30 17.07
CA VAL A 50 -1.81 8.21 18.49
C VAL A 50 -2.07 9.53 19.22
N GLY A 51 -1.86 10.67 18.52
CA GLY A 51 -2.28 12.00 18.99
C GLY A 51 -1.48 12.57 20.15
N LYS A 52 -0.39 11.91 20.57
CA LYS A 52 0.44 12.36 21.72
C LYS A 52 1.93 12.16 21.48
N GLY A 53 2.72 13.13 21.94
CA GLY A 53 4.19 13.06 21.97
C GLY A 53 4.83 13.02 20.59
N ARG A 54 6.00 12.41 20.48
CA ARG A 54 6.77 12.26 19.22
C ARG A 54 6.10 11.38 18.19
N LEU A 55 5.08 10.63 18.59
CA LEU A 55 4.35 9.66 17.76
C LEU A 55 2.95 10.18 17.38
N ALA A 56 2.67 11.47 17.62
CA ALA A 56 1.35 12.06 17.44
C ALA A 56 0.74 11.82 16.05
N ASP A 57 1.58 11.84 15.02
CA ASP A 57 1.16 11.69 13.62
C ASP A 57 1.13 10.23 13.14
N ARG A 58 1.52 9.27 14.02
CA ARG A 58 1.46 7.86 13.69
C ARG A 58 0.08 7.29 13.92
N TRP A 59 -0.33 6.34 13.11
CA TRP A 59 -1.62 5.68 13.26
C TRP A 59 -1.65 4.80 14.51
N ASP A 60 -2.63 5.03 15.40
CA ASP A 60 -2.99 4.09 16.45
C ASP A 60 -3.67 2.86 15.83
N HIS A 61 -4.71 3.10 15.04
CA HIS A 61 -5.39 2.07 14.28
C HIS A 61 -6.08 2.63 13.04
N VAL A 62 -6.40 1.73 12.13
CA VAL A 62 -7.30 1.98 10.99
C VAL A 62 -8.52 1.07 11.12
N ALA A 63 -9.69 1.57 10.79
CA ALA A 63 -10.92 0.81 10.87
C ALA A 63 -11.80 0.96 9.63
N VAL A 64 -12.32 -0.18 9.16
CA VAL A 64 -13.37 -0.27 8.14
C VAL A 64 -14.71 -0.29 8.88
N VAL A 65 -15.53 0.73 8.68
CA VAL A 65 -16.80 0.91 9.41
C VAL A 65 -17.87 0.02 8.81
N LEU A 66 -18.45 -0.86 9.64
CA LEU A 66 -19.50 -1.81 9.23
C LEU A 66 -20.89 -1.35 9.69
N GLY A 67 -21.00 -0.63 10.79
CA GLY A 67 -22.27 -0.22 11.35
C GLY A 67 -22.16 0.94 12.32
N ALA A 68 -23.30 1.49 12.68
CA ALA A 68 -23.40 2.48 13.74
C ALA A 68 -23.52 1.73 15.09
N GLY A 69 -22.69 2.11 16.07
CA GLY A 69 -22.74 1.51 17.40
C GLY A 69 -21.53 1.88 18.23
N THR A 70 -21.63 1.62 19.53
CA THR A 70 -20.48 1.74 20.44
C THR A 70 -19.86 0.38 20.61
N VAL A 71 -18.54 0.30 20.42
CA VAL A 71 -17.78 -0.95 20.60
C VAL A 71 -17.87 -1.40 22.05
N ALA A 72 -18.39 -2.61 22.26
CA ALA A 72 -18.49 -3.25 23.58
C ALA A 72 -17.48 -4.40 23.73
N ARG A 73 -17.13 -5.08 22.62
CA ARG A 73 -16.20 -6.21 22.61
C ARG A 73 -15.43 -6.28 21.30
N SER A 74 -14.20 -6.81 21.38
CA SER A 74 -13.34 -7.08 20.24
C SER A 74 -13.01 -8.58 20.15
N ARG A 75 -13.10 -9.14 18.94
CA ARG A 75 -12.70 -10.51 18.63
C ARG A 75 -11.57 -10.47 17.59
N LYS A 76 -10.43 -11.07 17.91
CA LYS A 76 -9.32 -11.17 16.96
C LYS A 76 -9.72 -12.06 15.78
N LEU A 77 -9.53 -11.55 14.56
CA LEU A 77 -9.76 -12.27 13.30
C LEU A 77 -8.47 -12.92 12.79
N GLY A 78 -7.35 -12.25 12.93
CA GLY A 78 -6.05 -12.68 12.45
C GLY A 78 -4.99 -11.62 12.66
N GLU A 79 -3.90 -11.75 11.93
CA GLU A 79 -2.78 -10.79 11.90
C GLU A 79 -2.33 -10.59 10.46
N ALA A 80 -2.09 -9.34 10.07
CA ALA A 80 -1.42 -9.02 8.81
C ALA A 80 0.09 -8.88 9.06
N GLY A 81 0.87 -9.76 8.44
CA GLY A 81 2.31 -9.60 8.33
C GLY A 81 2.63 -8.58 7.23
N VAL A 82 3.39 -7.54 7.56
CA VAL A 82 3.75 -6.46 6.64
C VAL A 82 5.26 -6.38 6.50
N ASN A 83 5.76 -6.53 5.29
CA ASN A 83 7.17 -6.49 4.92
C ASN A 83 7.53 -5.31 4.01
N PHE A 84 6.54 -4.57 3.53
CA PHE A 84 6.72 -3.45 2.60
C PHE A 84 6.03 -2.18 3.10
N ALA A 85 5.61 -2.14 4.35
CA ALA A 85 4.89 -1.03 4.95
C ALA A 85 3.59 -0.63 4.21
N ARG A 86 2.90 -1.57 3.51
CA ARG A 86 1.82 -1.30 2.55
C ARG A 86 0.61 -2.20 2.81
N LEU A 87 -0.26 -1.82 3.72
CA LEU A 87 -1.53 -2.51 3.95
C LEU A 87 -2.58 -2.14 2.90
N VAL A 88 -3.33 -3.12 2.43
CA VAL A 88 -4.49 -2.93 1.57
C VAL A 88 -5.76 -3.43 2.24
N CYS A 89 -6.86 -2.72 2.00
CA CYS A 89 -8.24 -3.14 2.26
C CYS A 89 -8.96 -3.18 0.91
N MET A 90 -9.39 -4.37 0.46
CA MET A 90 -10.01 -4.55 -0.85
C MET A 90 -11.04 -5.69 -0.86
N ASP A 91 -11.89 -5.71 -1.87
CA ASP A 91 -12.72 -6.89 -2.16
C ASP A 91 -11.81 -8.08 -2.49
N HIS A 92 -12.04 -9.23 -1.84
CA HIS A 92 -11.19 -10.41 -2.05
C HIS A 92 -11.24 -10.90 -3.51
N ALA A 93 -12.39 -10.81 -4.18
CA ALA A 93 -12.52 -11.20 -5.58
C ALA A 93 -11.79 -10.23 -6.54
N ALA A 94 -11.56 -8.97 -6.15
CA ALA A 94 -10.82 -8.03 -6.97
C ALA A 94 -9.35 -8.40 -7.16
N LEU A 95 -8.81 -9.28 -6.32
CA LEU A 95 -7.46 -9.81 -6.49
C LEU A 95 -7.24 -10.52 -7.84
N ASP A 96 -8.29 -11.09 -8.43
CA ASP A 96 -8.21 -11.76 -9.73
C ASP A 96 -8.00 -10.77 -10.90
N HIS A 97 -8.25 -9.50 -10.66
CA HIS A 97 -8.04 -8.40 -11.61
C HIS A 97 -6.78 -7.58 -11.33
N TRP A 98 -6.03 -7.92 -10.27
CA TRP A 98 -4.84 -7.18 -9.91
C TRP A 98 -3.69 -7.42 -10.89
N GLN A 99 -3.13 -6.34 -11.41
CA GLN A 99 -1.89 -6.33 -12.19
C GLN A 99 -0.81 -5.62 -11.37
N HIS A 100 0.25 -6.35 -10.98
CA HIS A 100 1.28 -5.82 -10.10
C HIS A 100 2.41 -5.12 -10.86
N GLU A 101 2.83 -5.69 -11.98
CA GLU A 101 3.98 -5.24 -12.77
C GLU A 101 3.62 -4.82 -14.19
N ASP A 102 2.50 -5.30 -14.75
CA ASP A 102 2.09 -4.96 -16.10
C ASP A 102 1.44 -3.57 -16.13
N SER A 103 1.84 -2.74 -17.09
CA SER A 103 1.24 -1.43 -17.30
C SER A 103 -0.21 -1.52 -17.77
N LEU A 104 -1.09 -0.68 -17.22
CA LEU A 104 -2.51 -0.62 -17.58
C LEU A 104 -2.78 0.31 -18.78
N ASP A 105 -1.89 1.26 -19.04
CA ASP A 105 -2.02 2.29 -20.07
C ASP A 105 -0.90 2.27 -21.12
N GLY A 106 0.01 1.28 -21.02
CA GLY A 106 1.16 1.15 -21.92
C GLY A 106 2.32 2.09 -21.57
N LEU A 107 2.26 2.76 -20.41
CA LEU A 107 3.30 3.71 -19.97
C LEU A 107 4.04 3.18 -18.74
N ALA A 108 5.25 3.72 -18.53
CA ALA A 108 6.07 3.45 -17.37
C ALA A 108 6.97 4.65 -17.04
N ASP A 109 7.33 4.77 -15.75
CA ASP A 109 8.34 5.70 -15.27
C ASP A 109 9.69 5.01 -15.12
N VAL A 110 10.77 5.76 -15.34
CA VAL A 110 12.12 5.34 -14.99
C VAL A 110 12.73 6.38 -14.09
N VAL A 111 13.01 6.02 -12.84
CA VAL A 111 13.59 6.93 -11.85
C VAL A 111 14.89 6.36 -11.32
N PHE A 112 15.88 7.21 -11.10
CA PHE A 112 17.12 6.83 -10.44
C PHE A 112 17.58 7.89 -9.45
N SER A 113 18.24 7.41 -8.41
CA SER A 113 18.79 8.24 -7.34
C SER A 113 20.09 7.61 -6.80
N GLY A 114 20.82 8.36 -5.99
CA GLY A 114 22.04 7.86 -5.35
C GLY A 114 23.18 8.86 -5.39
N ARG A 115 24.37 8.42 -4.89
CA ARG A 115 25.52 9.30 -4.75
C ARG A 115 25.98 9.90 -6.09
N ASP A 116 25.91 9.12 -7.17
CA ASP A 116 26.43 9.51 -8.48
C ASP A 116 25.32 9.93 -9.47
N GLU A 117 24.08 10.17 -8.96
CA GLU A 117 22.89 10.48 -9.76
C GLU A 117 23.08 11.69 -10.69
N ALA A 118 23.69 12.77 -10.20
CA ALA A 118 23.86 14.00 -10.97
C ALA A 118 24.86 13.84 -12.13
N VAL A 119 25.83 12.91 -12.02
CA VAL A 119 26.77 12.59 -13.09
C VAL A 119 26.05 11.79 -14.16
N LEU A 120 25.30 10.76 -13.77
CA LEU A 120 24.51 9.97 -14.71
C LEU A 120 23.46 10.80 -15.41
N ALA A 121 22.76 11.67 -14.68
CA ALA A 121 21.74 12.56 -15.25
C ALA A 121 22.28 13.44 -16.36
N ARG A 122 23.49 13.99 -16.20
CA ARG A 122 24.16 14.78 -17.28
C ARG A 122 24.50 13.92 -18.47
N VAL A 123 25.04 12.70 -18.23
CA VAL A 123 25.41 11.77 -19.31
C VAL A 123 24.21 11.33 -20.13
N LEU A 124 23.08 11.10 -19.49
CA LEU A 124 21.84 10.64 -20.12
C LEU A 124 20.87 11.77 -20.52
N ASN A 125 21.21 13.03 -20.17
CA ASN A 125 20.31 14.16 -20.29
C ASN A 125 18.94 13.90 -19.61
N ALA A 126 18.97 13.29 -18.40
CA ALA A 126 17.77 12.95 -17.65
C ALA A 126 17.23 14.17 -16.89
N PRO A 127 15.92 14.45 -16.97
CA PRO A 127 15.32 15.54 -16.22
C PRO A 127 15.29 15.25 -14.72
N ARG A 128 15.18 16.31 -13.92
CA ARG A 128 14.94 16.20 -12.46
C ARG A 128 13.51 15.80 -12.20
N THR A 129 13.31 14.86 -11.28
CA THR A 129 12.02 14.44 -10.76
C THR A 129 11.90 14.77 -9.27
N ALA A 130 10.77 14.48 -8.65
CA ALA A 130 10.59 14.65 -7.21
C ALA A 130 11.48 13.71 -6.37
N GLU A 131 11.85 12.55 -6.93
CA GLU A 131 12.57 11.47 -6.23
C GLU A 131 14.03 11.30 -6.69
N GLY A 132 14.54 12.17 -7.57
CA GLY A 132 15.87 12.05 -8.14
C GLY A 132 15.93 12.56 -9.56
N TYR A 133 16.34 11.71 -10.50
CA TYR A 133 16.31 11.99 -11.94
C TYR A 133 15.61 10.84 -12.66
N GLY A 134 15.05 11.13 -13.85
CA GLY A 134 14.38 10.09 -14.61
C GLY A 134 13.45 10.65 -15.68
N TRP A 135 12.64 9.78 -16.24
CA TRP A 135 11.63 10.09 -17.23
C TRP A 135 10.30 9.51 -16.78
N MET A 136 9.26 10.29 -16.91
CA MET A 136 7.89 9.93 -16.53
C MET A 136 7.07 9.70 -17.80
N ASP A 137 6.05 8.85 -17.70
CA ASP A 137 5.05 8.62 -18.75
C ASP A 137 5.67 8.17 -20.09
N LEU A 138 6.74 7.39 -20.09
CA LEU A 138 7.31 6.82 -21.31
C LEU A 138 6.51 5.61 -21.78
N PRO A 139 6.40 5.35 -23.10
CA PRO A 139 6.02 4.02 -23.58
C PRO A 139 6.88 2.94 -22.91
N VAL A 140 6.30 1.78 -22.57
CA VAL A 140 6.99 0.72 -21.82
C VAL A 140 8.32 0.33 -22.47
N ASP A 141 8.34 0.12 -23.79
CA ASP A 141 9.55 -0.26 -24.51
C ASP A 141 10.67 0.81 -24.40
N ASP A 142 10.29 2.09 -24.43
CA ASP A 142 11.23 3.21 -24.26
C ASP A 142 11.74 3.28 -22.83
N ALA A 143 10.88 3.03 -21.85
CA ALA A 143 11.24 2.99 -20.43
C ALA A 143 12.22 1.83 -20.14
N GLU A 144 11.98 0.64 -20.68
CA GLU A 144 12.88 -0.51 -20.58
C GLU A 144 14.25 -0.18 -21.21
N ALA A 145 14.27 0.41 -22.40
CA ALA A 145 15.51 0.84 -23.04
C ALA A 145 16.28 1.86 -22.20
N LYS A 146 15.60 2.76 -21.49
CA LYS A 146 16.22 3.71 -20.56
C LYS A 146 16.77 3.01 -19.31
N ALA A 147 16.02 2.09 -18.71
CA ALA A 147 16.46 1.31 -17.57
C ALA A 147 17.74 0.49 -17.91
N ASP A 148 17.77 -0.15 -19.07
CA ASP A 148 18.94 -0.86 -19.59
C ASP A 148 20.14 0.06 -19.81
N GLN A 149 19.89 1.28 -20.31
CA GLN A 149 20.95 2.28 -20.51
C GLN A 149 21.55 2.71 -19.17
N ILE A 150 20.72 2.92 -18.13
CA ILE A 150 21.18 3.22 -16.78
C ILE A 150 22.03 2.07 -16.25
N ALA A 151 21.52 0.83 -16.32
CA ALA A 151 22.22 -0.35 -15.80
C ALA A 151 23.60 -0.53 -16.46
N ARG A 152 23.70 -0.36 -17.79
CA ARG A 152 24.98 -0.40 -18.51
C ARG A 152 25.95 0.67 -18.02
N LYS A 153 25.49 1.93 -17.91
CA LYS A 153 26.33 3.05 -17.45
C LYS A 153 26.78 2.89 -16.01
N GLN A 154 25.92 2.37 -15.15
CA GLN A 154 26.24 2.05 -13.77
C GLN A 154 27.35 1.00 -13.69
N ALA A 155 27.24 -0.08 -14.47
CA ALA A 155 28.25 -1.16 -14.51
C ALA A 155 29.60 -0.69 -15.07
N GLU A 156 29.59 0.07 -16.18
CA GLU A 156 30.80 0.60 -16.82
C GLU A 156 31.62 1.51 -15.90
N ASN A 157 30.95 2.32 -15.09
CA ASN A 157 31.59 3.35 -14.27
C ASN A 157 31.63 3.02 -12.77
N ARG A 158 31.00 1.91 -12.34
CA ARG A 158 30.85 1.50 -10.93
C ARG A 158 30.18 2.57 -10.08
N TRP A 159 29.22 3.30 -10.63
CA TRP A 159 28.48 4.33 -9.93
C TRP A 159 27.53 3.73 -8.88
N LEU A 160 27.40 4.43 -7.76
CA LEU A 160 26.45 4.08 -6.69
C LEU A 160 25.10 4.74 -6.97
N ILE A 161 24.25 4.03 -7.69
CA ILE A 161 22.93 4.47 -8.14
C ILE A 161 21.96 3.33 -7.89
N THR A 162 20.76 3.68 -7.49
CA THR A 162 19.56 2.81 -7.50
C THR A 162 18.64 3.30 -8.60
N SER A 163 18.16 2.41 -9.45
CA SER A 163 17.19 2.73 -10.49
C SER A 163 15.97 1.82 -10.38
N GLU A 164 14.82 2.36 -10.71
CA GLU A 164 13.54 1.65 -10.72
C GLU A 164 12.84 1.91 -12.05
N LEU A 165 12.42 0.82 -12.69
CA LEU A 165 11.41 0.83 -13.75
C LEU A 165 10.05 0.63 -13.08
N ARG A 166 9.11 1.52 -13.34
CA ARG A 166 7.80 1.57 -12.69
C ARG A 166 6.69 1.55 -13.75
N PRO A 167 6.29 0.38 -14.25
CA PRO A 167 5.12 0.30 -15.12
C PRO A 167 3.88 0.87 -14.41
N HIS A 168 3.00 1.52 -15.16
CA HIS A 168 1.76 2.10 -14.63
C HIS A 168 0.73 1.00 -14.33
N SER A 169 1.09 0.10 -13.41
CA SER A 169 0.28 -1.00 -12.91
C SER A 169 -0.68 -0.52 -11.80
N HIS A 170 -1.59 -1.40 -11.36
CA HIS A 170 -2.40 -1.12 -10.16
C HIS A 170 -1.53 -0.78 -8.94
N HIS A 171 -0.39 -1.48 -8.77
CA HIS A 171 0.55 -1.21 -7.69
C HIS A 171 1.14 0.21 -7.75
N HIS A 172 1.57 0.63 -8.95
CA HIS A 172 2.07 1.98 -9.18
C HIS A 172 1.00 3.02 -8.82
N HIS A 173 -0.21 2.89 -9.39
CA HIS A 173 -1.30 3.85 -9.15
C HIS A 173 -1.71 3.92 -7.68
N ALA A 174 -1.77 2.78 -6.98
CA ALA A 174 -2.08 2.75 -5.56
C ALA A 174 -1.02 3.47 -4.72
N LEU A 175 0.27 3.28 -5.03
CA LEU A 175 1.36 3.97 -4.35
C LEU A 175 1.35 5.48 -4.62
N VAL A 176 1.12 5.89 -5.87
CA VAL A 176 1.01 7.31 -6.24
C VAL A 176 -0.14 7.96 -5.47
N ALA A 177 -1.33 7.35 -5.48
CA ALA A 177 -2.49 7.86 -4.74
C ALA A 177 -2.22 7.97 -3.23
N ALA A 178 -1.58 6.97 -2.64
CA ALA A 178 -1.25 7.00 -1.20
C ALA A 178 -0.20 8.07 -0.86
N ARG A 179 0.84 8.23 -1.69
CA ARG A 179 1.91 9.22 -1.47
C ARG A 179 1.45 10.66 -1.66
N GLN A 180 0.49 10.90 -2.56
CA GLN A 180 -0.10 12.23 -2.77
C GLN A 180 -1.08 12.62 -1.66
N SER A 181 -1.57 11.67 -0.89
CA SER A 181 -2.47 11.92 0.24
C SER A 181 -1.68 12.39 1.46
N PRO A 182 -2.18 13.40 2.19
CA PRO A 182 -1.55 13.86 3.44
C PRO A 182 -1.55 12.80 4.55
N HIS A 183 -2.33 11.73 4.35
CA HIS A 183 -2.50 10.65 5.31
C HIS A 183 -1.77 9.36 4.93
N GLY A 184 -1.05 9.33 3.81
CA GLY A 184 -0.41 8.12 3.31
C GLY A 184 -1.41 7.01 2.96
N ALA A 185 -2.62 7.38 2.55
CA ALA A 185 -3.66 6.45 2.15
C ALA A 185 -4.27 6.88 0.81
N GLY A 186 -4.41 5.98 -0.13
CA GLY A 186 -4.96 6.24 -1.46
C GLY A 186 -6.00 5.22 -1.86
N VAL A 187 -6.99 5.66 -2.63
CA VAL A 187 -8.04 4.81 -3.19
C VAL A 187 -7.83 4.71 -4.68
N ILE A 188 -7.89 3.49 -5.22
CA ILE A 188 -7.93 3.21 -6.65
C ILE A 188 -9.04 2.22 -6.98
N GLU A 189 -9.35 2.07 -8.27
CA GLU A 189 -10.29 1.07 -8.76
C GLU A 189 -9.54 -0.14 -9.33
N VAL A 190 -10.01 -1.35 -8.98
CA VAL A 190 -9.53 -2.63 -9.51
C VAL A 190 -10.72 -3.55 -9.74
N GLY A 191 -10.91 -4.03 -10.99
CA GLY A 191 -12.02 -4.92 -11.33
C GLY A 191 -13.40 -4.34 -11.04
N GLY A 192 -13.58 -3.03 -11.16
CA GLY A 192 -14.84 -2.33 -10.87
C GLY A 192 -15.13 -2.13 -9.38
N THR A 193 -14.15 -2.41 -8.50
CA THR A 193 -14.26 -2.18 -7.06
C THR A 193 -13.24 -1.15 -6.58
N GLN A 194 -13.59 -0.40 -5.56
CA GLN A 194 -12.66 0.53 -4.90
C GLN A 194 -11.90 -0.20 -3.80
N LEU A 195 -10.59 -0.09 -3.83
CA LEU A 195 -9.68 -0.53 -2.76
C LEU A 195 -8.95 0.66 -2.14
N LEU A 196 -8.51 0.51 -0.90
CA LEU A 196 -7.68 1.48 -0.22
C LEU A 196 -6.32 0.88 0.12
N LEU A 197 -5.24 1.53 -0.35
CA LEU A 197 -3.88 1.29 0.11
C LEU A 197 -3.54 2.26 1.24
N LEU A 198 -2.99 1.73 2.32
CA LEU A 198 -2.46 2.50 3.46
C LEU A 198 -0.96 2.24 3.61
N LEU A 199 -0.15 3.30 3.63
CA LEU A 199 1.22 3.22 4.09
C LEU A 199 1.22 3.13 5.62
N THR A 200 1.77 2.06 6.19
CA THR A 200 1.89 1.96 7.63
C THR A 200 2.85 3.02 8.13
N THR A 201 2.48 3.78 9.13
CA THR A 201 3.37 4.80 9.70
C THR A 201 4.46 4.19 10.61
N TRP A 202 4.42 2.88 10.81
CA TRP A 202 5.32 2.12 11.68
C TRP A 202 6.36 1.29 10.92
N GLY A 203 6.29 1.29 9.58
CA GLY A 203 7.10 0.41 8.75
C GLY A 203 6.56 -1.03 8.75
N ASP A 204 7.49 -1.99 8.68
CA ASP A 204 7.18 -3.41 8.69
C ASP A 204 6.78 -3.90 10.08
N GLY A 205 6.01 -4.99 10.14
CA GLY A 205 5.54 -5.54 11.41
C GLY A 205 4.41 -6.54 11.26
N VAL A 206 3.90 -6.99 12.40
CA VAL A 206 2.72 -7.85 12.48
C VAL A 206 1.61 -7.08 13.18
N PHE A 207 0.51 -6.87 12.49
CA PHE A 207 -0.58 -6.02 12.93
C PHE A 207 -1.84 -6.85 13.15
N PRO A 208 -2.33 -6.96 14.41
CA PRO A 208 -3.54 -7.72 14.71
C PRO A 208 -4.79 -7.03 14.16
N ILE A 209 -5.71 -7.85 13.64
CA ILE A 209 -6.98 -7.44 13.07
C ILE A 209 -8.11 -7.95 13.94
N TYR A 210 -9.05 -7.07 14.28
CA TYR A 210 -10.16 -7.35 15.16
C TYR A 210 -11.49 -7.05 14.49
N LEU A 211 -12.50 -7.86 14.79
CA LEU A 211 -13.90 -7.49 14.64
C LEU A 211 -14.39 -6.88 15.95
N ASP A 212 -14.76 -5.63 15.91
CA ASP A 212 -15.35 -4.91 17.01
C ASP A 212 -16.88 -4.96 16.88
N VAL A 213 -17.56 -5.37 17.96
CA VAL A 213 -19.03 -5.52 18.03
C VAL A 213 -19.62 -4.67 19.15
N ASP A 214 -20.91 -4.33 19.01
CA ASP A 214 -21.67 -3.65 20.06
C ASP A 214 -22.17 -4.63 21.15
N ALA A 215 -22.89 -4.10 22.12
CA ALA A 215 -23.45 -4.90 23.22
C ALA A 215 -24.50 -5.94 22.77
N ALA A 216 -25.05 -5.79 21.57
CA ALA A 216 -25.99 -6.73 20.94
C ALA A 216 -25.30 -7.67 19.93
N GLU A 217 -23.96 -7.79 19.96
CA GLU A 217 -23.11 -8.61 19.06
C GLU A 217 -23.19 -8.15 17.58
N ARG A 218 -23.69 -6.97 17.27
CA ARG A 218 -23.74 -6.48 15.89
C ARG A 218 -22.38 -5.91 15.50
N PRO A 219 -21.87 -6.22 14.28
CA PRO A 219 -20.61 -5.68 13.78
C PRO A 219 -20.62 -4.14 13.72
N VAL A 220 -19.61 -3.51 14.31
CA VAL A 220 -19.40 -2.05 14.29
C VAL A 220 -18.29 -1.70 13.32
N GLN A 221 -17.16 -2.39 13.41
CA GLN A 221 -15.99 -2.14 12.54
C GLN A 221 -15.04 -3.33 12.50
N ILE A 222 -14.22 -3.37 11.45
CA ILE A 222 -12.99 -4.18 11.41
C ILE A 222 -11.83 -3.24 11.68
N ARG A 223 -11.06 -3.52 12.72
CA ARG A 223 -9.98 -2.66 13.19
C ARG A 223 -8.62 -3.34 13.01
N ILE A 224 -7.71 -2.65 12.33
CA ILE A 224 -6.30 -3.02 12.19
C ILE A 224 -5.53 -2.22 13.24
N GLN A 225 -4.97 -2.86 14.25
CA GLN A 225 -4.22 -2.21 15.31
C GLN A 225 -2.78 -2.03 14.88
N LEU A 226 -2.36 -0.78 14.63
CA LEU A 226 -1.02 -0.45 14.15
C LEU A 226 -0.07 -0.09 15.31
N ALA A 227 -0.53 0.68 16.31
CA ALA A 227 0.23 0.97 17.52
C ALA A 227 0.09 -0.18 18.53
N THR A 228 0.84 -1.27 18.31
CA THR A 228 0.91 -2.37 19.27
C THR A 228 1.90 -2.03 20.40
N ASP A 229 1.77 -2.71 21.56
CA ASP A 229 2.71 -2.52 22.69
C ASP A 229 4.16 -2.76 22.28
N VAL A 230 4.40 -3.71 21.36
CA VAL A 230 5.73 -4.02 20.83
C VAL A 230 6.29 -2.83 20.05
N VAL A 231 5.48 -2.28 19.13
CA VAL A 231 5.87 -1.14 18.29
C VAL A 231 6.08 0.11 19.14
N LEU A 232 5.20 0.37 20.12
CA LEU A 232 5.35 1.49 21.05
C LEU A 232 6.61 1.36 21.91
N ALA A 233 6.93 0.16 22.38
CA ALA A 233 8.14 -0.11 23.15
C ALA A 233 9.42 0.07 22.30
N MET A 234 9.40 -0.28 21.01
CA MET A 234 10.53 -0.05 20.09
C MET A 234 10.73 1.44 19.79
N ALA A 235 9.67 2.19 19.63
CA ALA A 235 9.72 3.63 19.34
C ALA A 235 10.06 4.51 20.57
N ALA A 236 10.00 3.95 21.77
CA ALA A 236 10.36 4.63 23.02
C ALA A 236 11.87 4.52 23.36
N ARG A 237 12.63 3.74 22.61
CA ARG A 237 14.10 3.57 22.73
C ARG A 237 14.84 4.53 21.82
#